data_496f8a91339a4fb72c2c8492b659c546
#
_entry.id   496f8a91339a4fb72c2c8492b659c546
#
_cell.length_a   1.000
_cell.length_b   1.000
_cell.length_c   1.000
_cell.angle_alpha   90.00
_cell.angle_beta   90.00
_cell.angle_gamma   90.00
#
_symmetry.space_group_name_H-M   'P 1'
#
loop_
_entity.id
_entity.type
_entity.pdbx_description
1 polymer ?
#
loop_
_entity_poly.entity_id
_entity_poly.type
_entity_poly.pdbx_seq_one_letter_code
_entity_poly.pdbx_strand_id
1 'polypeptide(L)'
;MDEKSTLPVVSPRACAIACCALMLGGCLDTAVDLGARQASAQQATRRLVARPGVSPHGASLAFASIEGPPDAVGARFKQRFAQTAQARDVALVPAEAAQYRLRAYLTASPAQGATRLDYVLDVFDRKGRRVQRLTDEAGVRPDADPWEAVDERSLALFADRGAEEVAAFLSNTPEAIAAAGGDAGVSVAAAQHPPAAELQRFGGVAQMR
;
A
#
# COMPACT_ATOMS: atom_id res chain seq x y z
N MET A 1 1.85 64.57 -52.18
CA MET A 1 3.28 64.59 -51.82
C MET A 1 3.56 63.25 -51.24
N ASP A 2 4.00 62.37 -52.14
CA ASP A 2 4.32 60.97 -51.81
C ASP A 2 5.78 60.88 -51.38
N GLU A 3 6.01 60.29 -50.22
CA GLU A 3 7.36 59.94 -49.85
C GLU A 3 7.43 58.41 -49.63
N LYS A 4 7.91 57.73 -50.64
CA LYS A 4 8.21 56.31 -50.68
C LYS A 4 9.43 56.01 -49.82
N SER A 5 9.24 55.45 -48.69
CA SER A 5 10.33 54.89 -47.89
C SER A 5 10.68 53.46 -48.38
N THR A 6 11.82 53.40 -49.04
CA THR A 6 12.42 52.18 -49.58
C THR A 6 13.17 51.47 -48.48
N LEU A 7 12.69 50.27 -48.05
CA LEU A 7 13.41 49.40 -47.11
C LEU A 7 14.50 48.59 -47.86
N PRO A 8 15.70 48.46 -47.32
CA PRO A 8 16.73 47.64 -47.93
C PRO A 8 16.47 46.15 -47.68
N VAL A 9 16.51 45.40 -48.80
CA VAL A 9 16.51 43.93 -48.82
C VAL A 9 17.84 43.46 -48.26
N VAL A 10 17.80 42.84 -47.06
CA VAL A 10 18.95 42.14 -46.46
C VAL A 10 18.92 40.70 -46.94
N SER A 11 19.95 40.31 -47.67
CA SER A 11 20.19 39.00 -48.26
C SER A 11 20.43 37.92 -47.16
N PRO A 12 19.76 36.74 -47.21
CA PRO A 12 19.93 35.70 -46.18
C PRO A 12 21.07 34.72 -46.57
N ARG A 13 22.32 35.15 -46.44
CA ARG A 13 23.47 34.25 -46.68
C ARG A 13 24.71 34.64 -45.87
N ALA A 14 24.64 34.72 -44.53
CA ALA A 14 25.84 34.73 -43.68
C ALA A 14 25.48 34.67 -42.20
N CYS A 15 24.78 33.64 -41.70
CA CYS A 15 24.65 33.39 -40.26
C CYS A 15 24.30 31.92 -39.98
N ALA A 16 25.02 31.02 -40.60
CA ALA A 16 24.86 29.58 -40.37
C ALA A 16 26.19 28.94 -40.05
N ILE A 17 26.91 29.31 -38.99
CA ILE A 17 28.03 28.54 -38.39
C ILE A 17 28.47 29.26 -37.11
N ALA A 18 27.63 29.40 -36.07
CA ALA A 18 28.09 29.80 -34.75
C ALA A 18 27.10 29.46 -33.61
N CYS A 19 26.13 28.56 -33.78
CA CYS A 19 25.18 28.19 -32.70
C CYS A 19 25.09 26.70 -32.41
N CYS A 20 26.07 25.87 -32.80
CA CYS A 20 26.02 24.42 -32.57
C CYS A 20 26.88 23.90 -31.40
N ALA A 21 27.40 24.73 -30.53
CA ALA A 21 28.34 24.30 -29.48
C ALA A 21 27.88 24.51 -28.00
N LEU A 22 26.61 24.83 -27.72
CA LEU A 22 26.13 25.08 -26.34
C LEU A 22 24.86 24.32 -25.94
N MET A 23 24.46 23.26 -26.69
CA MET A 23 23.26 22.46 -26.37
C MET A 23 23.56 21.01 -25.98
N LEU A 24 24.71 20.72 -25.35
CA LEU A 24 25.06 19.35 -24.89
C LEU A 24 25.14 19.21 -23.36
N GLY A 25 24.64 20.19 -22.60
CA GLY A 25 24.71 20.16 -21.12
C GLY A 25 23.39 19.88 -20.38
N GLY A 26 22.25 19.69 -21.06
CA GLY A 26 20.94 19.69 -20.39
C GLY A 26 20.17 18.36 -20.35
N CYS A 27 20.65 17.28 -20.92
CA CYS A 27 19.85 16.06 -21.10
C CYS A 27 20.14 14.92 -20.12
N LEU A 28 21.03 15.08 -19.14
CA LEU A 28 21.35 14.00 -18.18
C LEU A 28 20.43 13.98 -16.97
N ASP A 29 19.85 15.11 -16.54
CA ASP A 29 18.98 15.18 -15.37
C ASP A 29 17.54 14.66 -15.66
N THR A 30 17.06 14.83 -16.89
CA THR A 30 15.69 14.39 -17.25
C THR A 30 15.56 12.87 -17.41
N ALA A 31 16.64 12.18 -17.78
CA ALA A 31 16.62 10.73 -17.95
C ALA A 31 16.58 9.98 -16.60
N VAL A 32 17.22 10.54 -15.57
CA VAL A 32 17.22 9.96 -14.22
C VAL A 32 15.85 10.10 -13.55
N ASP A 33 15.16 11.24 -13.76
CA ASP A 33 13.83 11.49 -13.18
C ASP A 33 12.73 10.64 -13.87
N LEU A 34 12.82 10.42 -15.18
CA LEU A 34 11.93 9.52 -15.90
C LEU A 34 12.12 8.06 -15.49
N GLY A 35 13.35 7.61 -15.27
CA GLY A 35 13.65 6.27 -14.77
C GLY A 35 13.14 6.05 -13.35
N ALA A 36 13.28 7.03 -12.46
CA ALA A 36 12.77 6.97 -11.09
C ALA A 36 11.24 6.95 -11.05
N ARG A 37 10.56 7.73 -11.89
CA ARG A 37 9.09 7.74 -12.02
C ARG A 37 8.56 6.44 -12.62
N GLN A 38 9.24 5.87 -13.61
CA GLN A 38 8.86 4.58 -14.19
C GLN A 38 9.09 3.42 -13.21
N ALA A 39 10.18 3.43 -12.45
CA ALA A 39 10.44 2.44 -11.39
C ALA A 39 9.40 2.54 -10.28
N SER A 40 8.99 3.74 -9.88
CA SER A 40 7.92 3.95 -8.88
C SER A 40 6.56 3.49 -9.39
N ALA A 41 6.22 3.74 -10.66
CA ALA A 41 4.98 3.28 -11.28
C ALA A 41 4.95 1.74 -11.43
N GLN A 42 6.08 1.11 -11.75
CA GLN A 42 6.19 -0.36 -11.83
C GLN A 42 6.13 -1.03 -10.46
N GLN A 43 6.58 -0.37 -9.39
CA GLN A 43 6.41 -0.87 -8.02
C GLN A 43 4.95 -0.78 -7.54
N ALA A 44 4.21 0.25 -7.95
CA ALA A 44 2.78 0.41 -7.64
C ALA A 44 1.89 -0.68 -8.29
N THR A 45 2.34 -1.30 -9.38
CA THR A 45 1.56 -2.31 -10.12
C THR A 45 1.78 -3.74 -9.61
N ARG A 46 2.74 -3.98 -8.72
CA ARG A 46 2.98 -5.30 -8.15
C ARG A 46 2.08 -5.50 -6.94
N ARG A 47 0.89 -6.08 -7.15
CA ARG A 47 0.05 -6.52 -6.03
C ARG A 47 0.85 -7.39 -5.08
N LEU A 48 0.88 -6.99 -3.82
CA LEU A 48 1.49 -7.79 -2.77
C LEU A 48 0.68 -9.08 -2.60
N VAL A 49 1.38 -10.19 -2.54
CA VAL A 49 0.77 -11.49 -2.26
C VAL A 49 1.01 -11.81 -0.78
N ALA A 50 -0.06 -12.19 -0.08
CA ALA A 50 0.05 -12.64 1.30
C ALA A 50 0.97 -13.87 1.39
N ARG A 51 1.82 -13.93 2.41
CA ARG A 51 2.72 -15.06 2.63
C ARG A 51 1.90 -16.28 3.09
N PRO A 52 1.96 -17.42 2.38
CA PRO A 52 1.26 -18.61 2.77
C PRO A 52 1.66 -19.09 4.18
N GLY A 53 0.67 -19.42 5.02
CA GLY A 53 0.89 -19.93 6.36
C GLY A 53 1.36 -18.89 7.40
N VAL A 54 1.40 -17.60 7.06
CA VAL A 54 1.75 -16.52 7.96
C VAL A 54 0.55 -15.60 8.16
N SER A 55 0.01 -15.56 9.38
CA SER A 55 -1.05 -14.63 9.75
C SER A 55 -0.50 -13.21 9.89
N PRO A 56 -1.17 -12.18 9.36
CA PRO A 56 -0.82 -10.79 9.60
C PRO A 56 -0.99 -10.37 11.06
N HIS A 57 -1.64 -11.19 11.90
CA HIS A 57 -1.89 -10.93 13.34
C HIS A 57 -0.60 -10.68 14.13
N GLY A 58 0.50 -11.29 13.73
CA GLY A 58 1.82 -11.09 14.35
C GLY A 58 2.38 -9.66 14.20
N ALA A 59 1.78 -8.84 13.31
CA ALA A 59 2.17 -7.45 13.05
C ALA A 59 0.98 -6.53 13.34
N SER A 60 1.00 -5.81 14.48
CA SER A 60 -0.10 -4.94 14.90
C SER A 60 -0.11 -3.60 14.12
N LEU A 61 -1.32 -3.13 13.78
CA LEU A 61 -1.58 -1.94 12.99
C LEU A 61 -2.46 -0.94 13.74
N ALA A 62 -2.16 0.36 13.63
CA ALA A 62 -3.06 1.44 13.98
C ALA A 62 -3.41 2.30 12.78
N PHE A 63 -4.65 2.74 12.69
CA PHE A 63 -5.08 3.72 11.71
C PHE A 63 -4.78 5.14 12.24
N ALA A 64 -3.78 5.83 11.65
CA ALA A 64 -3.30 7.12 12.15
C ALA A 64 -4.13 8.30 11.62
N SER A 65 -4.35 8.40 10.30
CA SER A 65 -5.13 9.48 9.68
C SER A 65 -5.79 9.06 8.39
N ILE A 66 -6.85 9.78 8.03
CA ILE A 66 -7.42 9.82 6.68
C ILE A 66 -7.46 11.28 6.26
N GLU A 67 -6.99 11.55 5.05
CA GLU A 67 -6.91 12.88 4.47
C GLU A 67 -7.56 12.90 3.09
N GLY A 68 -8.20 14.00 2.74
CA GLY A 68 -8.79 14.27 1.44
C GLY A 68 -10.30 14.16 1.34
N PRO A 69 -10.97 13.12 1.84
CA PRO A 69 -12.42 13.03 1.74
C PRO A 69 -13.15 13.89 2.76
N PRO A 70 -14.44 14.22 2.54
CA PRO A 70 -15.33 14.72 3.59
C PRO A 70 -15.37 13.76 4.79
N ASP A 71 -15.53 14.27 6.00
CA ASP A 71 -15.47 13.51 7.25
C ASP A 71 -16.37 12.26 7.24
N ALA A 72 -17.60 12.40 6.74
CA ALA A 72 -18.54 11.28 6.66
C ALA A 72 -18.08 10.16 5.71
N VAL A 73 -17.44 10.50 4.60
CA VAL A 73 -16.87 9.54 3.65
C VAL A 73 -15.65 8.87 4.27
N GLY A 74 -14.77 9.65 4.89
CA GLY A 74 -13.59 9.14 5.59
C GLY A 74 -13.94 8.17 6.73
N ALA A 75 -14.97 8.50 7.52
CA ALA A 75 -15.47 7.63 8.60
C ALA A 75 -15.99 6.29 8.07
N ARG A 76 -16.79 6.31 7.00
CA ARG A 76 -17.30 5.07 6.34
C ARG A 76 -16.18 4.22 5.77
N PHE A 77 -15.21 4.84 5.09
CA PHE A 77 -14.01 4.15 4.59
C PHE A 77 -13.26 3.47 5.72
N LYS A 78 -12.94 4.19 6.80
CA LYS A 78 -12.24 3.66 7.97
C LYS A 78 -13.00 2.49 8.61
N GLN A 79 -14.31 2.62 8.77
CA GLN A 79 -15.15 1.55 9.34
C GLN A 79 -15.10 0.29 8.48
N ARG A 80 -15.30 0.42 7.16
CA ARG A 80 -15.26 -0.72 6.24
C ARG A 80 -13.87 -1.35 6.17
N PHE A 81 -12.84 -0.53 6.05
CA PHE A 81 -11.44 -0.98 6.10
C PHE A 81 -11.15 -1.80 7.36
N ALA A 82 -11.58 -1.31 8.55
CA ALA A 82 -11.38 -2.02 9.81
C ALA A 82 -12.08 -3.38 9.83
N GLN A 83 -13.32 -3.47 9.35
CA GLN A 83 -14.06 -4.73 9.26
C GLN A 83 -13.33 -5.76 8.39
N THR A 84 -12.89 -5.35 7.21
CA THR A 84 -12.17 -6.25 6.30
C THR A 84 -10.79 -6.61 6.82
N ALA A 85 -10.06 -5.67 7.42
CA ALA A 85 -8.77 -5.92 8.03
C ALA A 85 -8.89 -6.96 9.17
N GLN A 86 -9.90 -6.85 10.03
CA GLN A 86 -10.19 -7.85 11.07
C GLN A 86 -10.56 -9.22 10.49
N ALA A 87 -11.38 -9.25 9.42
CA ALA A 87 -11.72 -10.50 8.73
C ALA A 87 -10.50 -11.15 8.04
N ARG A 88 -9.44 -10.39 7.81
CA ARG A 88 -8.13 -10.85 7.30
C ARG A 88 -7.10 -11.07 8.40
N ASP A 89 -7.55 -11.16 9.66
CA ASP A 89 -6.73 -11.43 10.84
C ASP A 89 -5.65 -10.34 11.11
N VAL A 90 -5.93 -9.08 10.75
CA VAL A 90 -5.07 -7.94 11.10
C VAL A 90 -5.37 -7.49 12.53
N ALA A 91 -4.35 -7.46 13.39
CA ALA A 91 -4.45 -6.94 14.75
C ALA A 91 -4.53 -5.42 14.75
N LEU A 92 -5.74 -4.86 14.83
CA LEU A 92 -5.96 -3.42 14.97
C LEU A 92 -5.87 -3.04 16.44
N VAL A 93 -4.96 -2.11 16.78
CA VAL A 93 -4.66 -1.69 18.16
C VAL A 93 -4.57 -0.16 18.25
N PRO A 94 -4.61 0.44 19.45
CA PRO A 94 -4.30 1.85 19.65
C PRO A 94 -2.90 2.23 19.14
N ALA A 95 -2.71 3.51 18.78
CA ALA A 95 -1.50 3.97 18.10
C ALA A 95 -0.21 3.75 18.89
N GLU A 96 -0.28 3.82 20.21
CA GLU A 96 0.84 3.60 21.14
C GLU A 96 1.28 2.14 21.22
N ALA A 97 0.37 1.20 21.00
CA ALA A 97 0.65 -0.24 21.00
C ALA A 97 1.03 -0.79 19.61
N ALA A 98 0.79 -0.01 18.56
CA ALA A 98 0.98 -0.46 17.19
C ALA A 98 2.45 -0.58 16.79
N GLN A 99 2.78 -1.64 16.05
CA GLN A 99 4.07 -1.79 15.37
C GLN A 99 4.10 -0.97 14.09
N TYR A 100 2.96 -0.87 13.42
CA TYR A 100 2.78 -0.15 12.18
C TYR A 100 1.65 0.87 12.29
N ARG A 101 1.79 1.99 11.57
CA ARG A 101 0.79 3.06 11.50
C ARG A 101 0.41 3.30 10.07
N LEU A 102 -0.90 3.33 9.78
CA LEU A 102 -1.45 3.58 8.45
C LEU A 102 -1.92 5.02 8.32
N ARG A 103 -1.46 5.71 7.28
CA ARG A 103 -2.06 6.97 6.80
C ARG A 103 -2.70 6.73 5.46
N ALA A 104 -3.95 7.13 5.32
CA ALA A 104 -4.71 7.02 4.09
C ALA A 104 -4.92 8.42 3.49
N TYR A 105 -4.70 8.53 2.20
CA TYR A 105 -5.01 9.70 1.38
C TYR A 105 -5.97 9.25 0.31
N LEU A 106 -7.18 9.81 0.31
CA LEU A 106 -8.20 9.51 -0.68
C LEU A 106 -8.44 10.75 -1.54
N THR A 107 -8.58 10.56 -2.84
CA THR A 107 -8.86 11.64 -3.79
C THR A 107 -9.97 11.22 -4.72
N ALA A 108 -10.98 12.06 -4.88
CA ALA A 108 -11.98 11.94 -5.95
C ALA A 108 -11.78 13.09 -6.93
N SER A 109 -11.64 12.80 -8.22
CA SER A 109 -11.37 13.79 -9.25
C SER A 109 -12.14 13.50 -10.54
N PRO A 110 -12.56 14.56 -11.28
CA PRO A 110 -13.17 14.37 -12.59
C PRO A 110 -12.21 13.64 -13.55
N ALA A 111 -12.76 12.69 -14.31
CA ALA A 111 -12.07 12.00 -15.38
C ALA A 111 -12.98 11.97 -16.63
N GLN A 112 -12.45 11.53 -17.78
CA GLN A 112 -13.23 11.47 -19.03
C GLN A 112 -14.44 10.53 -18.86
N GLY A 113 -15.66 11.11 -18.74
CA GLY A 113 -16.91 10.37 -18.62
C GLY A 113 -17.11 9.61 -17.30
N ALA A 114 -16.30 9.90 -16.27
CA ALA A 114 -16.35 9.26 -14.97
C ALA A 114 -15.82 10.19 -13.87
N THR A 115 -15.94 9.79 -12.62
CA THR A 115 -15.12 10.28 -11.51
C THR A 115 -14.07 9.22 -11.19
N ARG A 116 -12.82 9.62 -11.03
CA ARG A 116 -11.74 8.76 -10.59
C ARG A 116 -11.58 8.87 -9.08
N LEU A 117 -11.61 7.73 -8.41
CA LEU A 117 -11.32 7.58 -7.00
C LEU A 117 -9.95 6.92 -6.84
N ASP A 118 -9.05 7.59 -6.13
CA ASP A 118 -7.70 7.09 -5.88
C ASP A 118 -7.46 6.97 -4.38
N TYR A 119 -6.66 5.99 -3.94
CA TYR A 119 -6.05 6.03 -2.62
C TYR A 119 -4.54 5.88 -2.67
N VAL A 120 -3.90 6.48 -1.67
CA VAL A 120 -2.53 6.18 -1.27
C VAL A 120 -2.58 5.76 0.19
N LEU A 121 -2.11 4.55 0.49
CA LEU A 121 -1.98 4.02 1.84
C LEU A 121 -0.50 3.93 2.18
N ASP A 122 -0.03 4.81 3.06
CA ASP A 122 1.34 4.82 3.56
C ASP A 122 1.42 4.10 4.90
N VAL A 123 2.23 3.05 4.97
CA VAL A 123 2.52 2.30 6.20
C VAL A 123 3.86 2.75 6.77
N PHE A 124 3.85 3.14 8.04
CA PHE A 124 5.03 3.59 8.77
C PHE A 124 5.38 2.64 9.90
N ASP A 125 6.67 2.42 10.15
CA ASP A 125 7.16 1.68 11.31
C ASP A 125 7.11 2.54 12.60
N ARG A 126 7.51 1.95 13.74
CA ARG A 126 7.60 2.65 15.04
C ARG A 126 8.56 3.85 15.02
N LYS A 127 9.55 3.85 14.13
CA LYS A 127 10.51 4.94 13.98
C LYS A 127 10.00 6.06 13.07
N GLY A 128 8.76 5.95 12.58
CA GLY A 128 8.16 6.92 11.67
C GLY A 128 8.71 6.85 10.24
N ARG A 129 9.42 5.80 9.85
CA ARG A 129 9.89 5.60 8.49
C ARG A 129 8.78 4.92 7.69
N ARG A 130 8.49 5.43 6.50
CA ARG A 130 7.57 4.76 5.58
C ARG A 130 8.22 3.48 5.07
N VAL A 131 7.60 2.35 5.38
CA VAL A 131 8.07 1.00 5.00
C VAL A 131 7.30 0.44 3.80
N GLN A 132 6.10 0.96 3.55
CA GLN A 132 5.29 0.56 2.39
C GLN A 132 4.40 1.70 1.92
N ARG A 133 4.18 1.78 0.62
CA ARG A 133 3.15 2.59 -0.04
C ARG A 133 2.32 1.69 -0.95
N LEU A 134 1.02 1.72 -0.77
CA LEU A 134 0.03 1.02 -1.58
C LEU A 134 -0.81 2.06 -2.31
N THR A 135 -1.12 1.83 -3.57
CA THR A 135 -1.93 2.74 -4.37
C THR A 135 -2.90 1.93 -5.21
N ASP A 136 -4.13 2.42 -5.33
CA ASP A 136 -5.11 1.86 -6.25
C ASP A 136 -6.00 2.98 -6.80
N GLU A 137 -6.65 2.71 -7.92
CA GLU A 137 -7.58 3.62 -8.57
C GLU A 137 -8.85 2.89 -9.02
N ALA A 138 -9.96 3.58 -9.02
CA ALA A 138 -11.23 3.07 -9.52
C ALA A 138 -12.00 4.18 -10.23
N GLY A 139 -12.68 3.84 -11.33
CA GLY A 139 -13.70 4.69 -11.94
C GLY A 139 -15.04 4.46 -11.25
N VAL A 140 -15.73 5.57 -10.92
CA VAL A 140 -17.10 5.57 -10.44
C VAL A 140 -17.96 6.42 -11.38
N ARG A 141 -19.28 6.45 -11.19
CA ARG A 141 -20.19 7.27 -12.01
C ARG A 141 -19.70 8.73 -12.09
N PRO A 142 -19.96 9.44 -13.18
CA PRO A 142 -19.65 10.88 -13.24
C PRO A 142 -20.63 11.66 -12.37
N ASP A 143 -20.12 12.71 -11.71
CA ASP A 143 -20.92 13.69 -10.98
C ASP A 143 -20.25 15.07 -11.02
N ALA A 144 -21.01 16.12 -10.79
CA ALA A 144 -20.51 17.50 -10.72
C ALA A 144 -19.63 17.67 -9.47
N ASP A 145 -20.02 17.09 -8.34
CA ASP A 145 -19.18 16.92 -7.15
C ASP A 145 -18.57 15.52 -7.16
N PRO A 146 -17.25 15.39 -7.29
CA PRO A 146 -16.60 14.07 -7.33
C PRO A 146 -16.88 13.19 -6.10
N TRP A 147 -17.10 13.77 -4.92
CA TRP A 147 -17.38 12.98 -3.73
C TRP A 147 -18.82 12.47 -3.67
N GLU A 148 -19.78 13.17 -4.30
CA GLU A 148 -21.16 12.69 -4.45
C GLU A 148 -21.27 11.52 -5.46
N ALA A 149 -20.28 11.38 -6.32
CA ALA A 149 -20.16 10.22 -7.22
C ALA A 149 -19.81 8.93 -6.46
N VAL A 150 -19.20 9.03 -5.27
CA VAL A 150 -18.70 7.89 -4.51
C VAL A 150 -19.82 7.30 -3.66
N ASP A 151 -20.51 6.32 -4.20
CA ASP A 151 -21.56 5.59 -3.50
C ASP A 151 -20.99 4.59 -2.47
N GLU A 152 -21.87 4.08 -1.60
CA GLU A 152 -21.53 3.14 -0.52
C GLU A 152 -20.83 1.87 -1.05
N ARG A 153 -21.30 1.34 -2.15
CA ARG A 153 -20.75 0.10 -2.74
C ARG A 153 -19.33 0.33 -3.27
N SER A 154 -19.13 1.40 -4.00
CA SER A 154 -17.83 1.75 -4.56
C SER A 154 -16.81 2.03 -3.46
N LEU A 155 -17.22 2.76 -2.42
CA LEU A 155 -16.38 3.04 -1.27
C LEU A 155 -16.03 1.77 -0.49
N ALA A 156 -17.01 0.86 -0.30
CA ALA A 156 -16.78 -0.41 0.38
C ALA A 156 -15.79 -1.30 -0.38
N LEU A 157 -15.97 -1.48 -1.69
CA LEU A 157 -15.05 -2.27 -2.53
C LEU A 157 -13.63 -1.68 -2.50
N PHE A 158 -13.52 -0.36 -2.44
CA PHE A 158 -12.24 0.33 -2.41
C PHE A 158 -11.53 0.17 -1.08
N ALA A 159 -12.27 0.26 0.04
CA ALA A 159 -11.76 0.00 1.38
C ALA A 159 -11.35 -1.49 1.56
N ASP A 160 -12.13 -2.42 1.00
CA ASP A 160 -11.84 -3.86 1.05
C ASP A 160 -10.50 -4.17 0.36
N ARG A 161 -10.27 -3.64 -0.83
CA ARG A 161 -9.00 -3.83 -1.55
C ARG A 161 -7.82 -3.26 -0.77
N GLY A 162 -7.95 -2.06 -0.21
CA GLY A 162 -6.90 -1.46 0.60
C GLY A 162 -6.57 -2.29 1.85
N ALA A 163 -7.59 -2.84 2.52
CA ALA A 163 -7.40 -3.71 3.70
C ALA A 163 -6.74 -5.04 3.32
N GLU A 164 -7.11 -5.63 2.18
CA GLU A 164 -6.48 -6.85 1.66
C GLU A 164 -4.99 -6.65 1.34
N GLU A 165 -4.64 -5.55 0.70
CA GLU A 165 -3.26 -5.22 0.38
C GLU A 165 -2.42 -4.96 1.64
N VAL A 166 -2.99 -4.27 2.64
CA VAL A 166 -2.33 -4.06 3.93
C VAL A 166 -2.15 -5.40 4.66
N ALA A 167 -3.13 -6.29 4.68
CA ALA A 167 -3.00 -7.62 5.26
C ALA A 167 -1.90 -8.44 4.55
N ALA A 168 -1.85 -8.38 3.23
CA ALA A 168 -0.79 -9.03 2.44
C ALA A 168 0.60 -8.46 2.78
N PHE A 169 0.74 -7.15 2.95
CA PHE A 169 1.98 -6.54 3.40
C PHE A 169 2.37 -7.03 4.79
N LEU A 170 1.45 -6.97 5.76
CA LEU A 170 1.73 -7.35 7.15
C LEU A 170 2.15 -8.82 7.29
N SER A 171 1.57 -9.74 6.52
CA SER A 171 1.97 -11.16 6.51
C SER A 171 3.42 -11.39 6.03
N ASN A 172 4.03 -10.42 5.35
CA ASN A 172 5.41 -10.46 4.89
C ASN A 172 6.40 -9.73 5.82
N THR A 173 5.93 -9.19 6.95
CA THR A 173 6.79 -8.49 7.90
C THR A 173 7.59 -9.47 8.77
N PRO A 174 8.76 -9.06 9.28
CA PRO A 174 9.57 -9.89 10.18
C PRO A 174 8.80 -10.34 11.42
N GLU A 175 7.95 -9.47 11.97
CA GLU A 175 7.16 -9.72 13.18
C GLU A 175 6.14 -10.84 12.95
N ALA A 176 5.39 -10.78 11.85
CA ALA A 176 4.41 -11.81 11.51
C ALA A 176 5.08 -13.17 11.23
N ILE A 177 6.23 -13.15 10.53
CA ILE A 177 7.01 -14.37 10.26
C ILE A 177 7.55 -14.97 11.55
N ALA A 178 8.07 -14.15 12.47
CA ALA A 178 8.57 -14.61 13.76
C ALA A 178 7.46 -15.21 14.63
N ALA A 179 6.26 -14.60 14.63
CA ALA A 179 5.10 -15.12 15.34
C ALA A 179 4.68 -16.50 14.80
N ALA A 180 4.60 -16.67 13.47
CA ALA A 180 4.27 -17.97 12.87
C ALA A 180 5.30 -19.06 13.16
N GLY A 181 6.59 -18.73 13.25
CA GLY A 181 7.66 -19.66 13.62
C GLY A 181 7.63 -20.06 15.09
N GLY A 182 7.20 -19.16 16.00
CA GLY A 182 7.03 -19.42 17.41
C GLY A 182 5.91 -20.43 17.71
N ASP A 183 4.77 -20.28 17.05
CA ASP A 183 3.62 -21.18 17.22
C ASP A 183 3.91 -22.60 16.71
N ALA A 184 4.67 -22.75 15.64
CA ALA A 184 5.09 -24.06 15.13
C ALA A 184 5.97 -24.82 16.14
N GLY A 185 6.82 -24.11 16.89
CA GLY A 185 7.69 -24.69 17.93
C GLY A 185 6.93 -25.20 19.15
N VAL A 186 5.90 -24.49 19.57
CA VAL A 186 5.07 -24.87 20.72
C VAL A 186 4.20 -26.09 20.39
N SER A 187 3.67 -26.18 19.18
CA SER A 187 2.81 -27.29 18.76
C SER A 187 3.57 -28.63 18.68
N VAL A 188 4.85 -28.63 18.29
CA VAL A 188 5.69 -29.84 18.24
C VAL A 188 6.10 -30.31 19.61
N ALA A 189 6.35 -29.39 20.58
CA ALA A 189 6.72 -29.74 21.96
C ALA A 189 5.55 -30.36 22.71
N ALA A 190 4.31 -29.93 22.48
CA ALA A 190 3.11 -30.50 23.12
C ALA A 190 2.79 -31.93 22.65
N ALA A 191 3.19 -32.27 21.39
CA ALA A 191 2.94 -33.61 20.83
C ALA A 191 3.96 -34.69 21.29
N GLN A 192 5.04 -34.33 21.98
CA GLN A 192 6.11 -35.25 22.39
C GLN A 192 6.07 -35.67 23.85
N HIS A 193 5.06 -35.31 24.64
CA HIS A 193 4.85 -35.84 25.98
C HIS A 193 3.75 -36.91 25.93
N PRO A 194 4.08 -38.22 25.96
CA PRO A 194 3.08 -39.24 26.26
C PRO A 194 2.61 -39.07 27.69
N PRO A 195 1.32 -39.22 27.98
CA PRO A 195 0.82 -39.12 29.34
C PRO A 195 1.46 -40.23 30.20
N ALA A 196 2.13 -39.83 31.28
CA ALA A 196 2.81 -40.69 32.24
C ALA A 196 1.85 -41.55 33.12
N ALA A 197 0.76 -42.05 32.57
CA ALA A 197 -0.30 -42.73 33.32
C ALA A 197 -0.50 -44.21 32.94
N GLU A 198 0.41 -44.84 32.19
CA GLU A 198 0.22 -46.24 31.76
C GLU A 198 1.32 -47.22 32.16
N LEU A 199 2.14 -46.90 33.15
CA LEU A 199 3.20 -47.80 33.68
C LEU A 199 2.91 -48.42 35.02
N GLN A 200 1.67 -48.40 35.53
CA GLN A 200 1.31 -49.01 36.82
C GLN A 200 0.30 -50.17 36.74
N ARG A 201 0.14 -50.87 35.66
CA ARG A 201 -0.82 -51.99 35.56
C ARG A 201 -0.25 -53.38 35.26
N PHE A 202 1.06 -53.57 35.33
CA PHE A 202 1.62 -54.92 35.20
C PHE A 202 2.59 -55.27 36.37
N GLY A 203 2.08 -55.27 37.58
CA GLY A 203 2.81 -55.72 38.75
C GLY A 203 1.91 -56.37 39.74
N GLY A 204 1.44 -57.55 39.47
CA GLY A 204 0.64 -58.27 40.45
C GLY A 204 0.01 -59.54 39.88
N VAL A 205 0.68 -60.65 39.90
CA VAL A 205 0.17 -61.99 40.14
C VAL A 205 1.36 -62.94 39.98
N ALA A 206 1.84 -63.49 41.06
CA ALA A 206 1.80 -64.91 41.34
C ALA A 206 2.74 -65.23 42.51
N GLN A 207 2.21 -65.31 43.67
CA GLN A 207 2.79 -66.14 44.65
C GLN A 207 1.69 -67.03 45.21
N MET A 208 1.68 -68.28 44.80
CA MET A 208 1.09 -69.38 45.55
C MET A 208 1.71 -70.71 45.16
N ARG A 209 2.42 -71.26 46.14
CA ARG A 209 2.78 -72.68 46.39
C ARG A 209 3.75 -73.32 45.42
#